data_8c193003aaa762a2d163d697d31990ce
#
_entry.id   8c193003aaa762a2d163d697d31990ce
#
_cell.length_a   1.000
_cell.length_b   1.000
_cell.length_c   1.000
_cell.angle_alpha   90.00
_cell.angle_beta   90.00
_cell.angle_gamma   90.00
#
_symmetry.space_group_name_H-M   'P 1'
#
loop_
_entity.id
_entity.type
_entity.pdbx_description
1 polymer ?
#
loop_
_entity_poly.entity_id
_entity_poly.type
_entity_poly.pdbx_seq_one_letter_code
_entity_poly.pdbx_strand_id
1 'polypeptide(L)'
;MKVSKSWNGIILVLIAGLTCSCAYKVKKYDNPITKDTQQPDKVLFDAAIKDLEHGRYEVARITLNTLMNTYDQSEYMAKAKLALADSWYREGGSHAWAQAEAEYKDFGLFYPMMEEAAEAQEKVCEIELKQMDKADRDQTHALRADAECRTLLTQYPNSKWAPQGQQILREIQEVLADEEFRVGAFYYGKGVFYSAANRFQGLADHYPLFSKADHALWDAGDSYAHLGPKFRNQSADAFTRLVRDYPLSSLAGDAKKRLKDMEKPIPDPDPVALARQKYEMENHGRASLMSHFWGVFRSRPDVSMAAKSGQPAMDSLRPATPVTIPVEAAGGAAGSDVTASPITGTSALDTQPDARTTKAPADSPPAPTQDQPAPKK
;
A
#
# COMPACT_ATOMS: atom_id res chain seq x y z
N MET A 1 11.77 31.81 -51.61
CA MET A 1 10.88 31.79 -50.42
C MET A 1 11.36 32.86 -49.43
N LYS A 2 10.62 33.96 -49.28
CA LYS A 2 10.94 35.04 -48.31
C LYS A 2 10.40 34.64 -46.97
N VAL A 3 11.24 34.16 -46.03
CA VAL A 3 10.88 33.97 -44.65
C VAL A 3 10.66 35.34 -44.03
N SER A 4 9.44 35.57 -43.50
CA SER A 4 9.00 36.89 -43.08
C SER A 4 9.82 37.35 -41.85
N LYS A 5 10.23 38.63 -41.85
CA LYS A 5 10.96 39.29 -40.76
C LYS A 5 10.27 39.19 -39.39
N SER A 6 8.99 38.88 -39.36
CA SER A 6 8.20 38.69 -38.11
C SER A 6 8.52 37.39 -37.36
N TRP A 7 8.92 36.34 -38.06
CA TRP A 7 9.24 35.04 -37.38
C TRP A 7 10.58 35.09 -36.66
N ASN A 8 11.57 35.83 -37.19
CA ASN A 8 12.85 36.02 -36.50
C ASN A 8 12.68 36.82 -35.19
N GLY A 9 11.69 37.74 -35.11
CA GLY A 9 11.37 38.46 -33.88
C GLY A 9 10.79 37.56 -32.81
N ILE A 10 9.91 36.63 -33.18
CA ILE A 10 9.28 35.67 -32.22
C ILE A 10 10.31 34.67 -31.69
N ILE A 11 11.22 34.19 -32.51
CA ILE A 11 12.31 33.28 -32.13
C ILE A 11 13.28 33.98 -31.16
N LEU A 12 13.59 35.26 -31.41
CA LEU A 12 14.49 36.04 -30.53
C LEU A 12 13.86 36.31 -29.14
N VAL A 13 12.55 36.55 -29.06
CA VAL A 13 11.82 36.72 -27.82
C VAL A 13 11.73 35.38 -27.04
N LEU A 14 11.55 34.26 -27.74
CA LEU A 14 11.55 32.92 -27.11
C LEU A 14 12.93 32.54 -26.56
N ILE A 15 14.01 32.85 -27.27
CA ILE A 15 15.39 32.60 -26.82
C ILE A 15 15.74 33.53 -25.65
N ALA A 16 15.34 34.80 -25.68
CA ALA A 16 15.52 35.73 -24.56
C ALA A 16 14.72 35.30 -23.30
N GLY A 17 13.52 34.72 -23.44
CA GLY A 17 12.73 34.14 -22.38
C GLY A 17 13.38 32.92 -21.74
N LEU A 18 14.05 32.08 -22.55
CA LEU A 18 14.76 30.89 -22.05
C LEU A 18 16.07 31.22 -21.30
N THR A 19 16.74 32.31 -21.68
CA THR A 19 17.99 32.73 -20.99
C THR A 19 17.75 33.46 -19.66
N CYS A 20 16.55 34.01 -19.43
CA CYS A 20 16.21 34.69 -18.17
C CYS A 20 15.86 33.74 -17.02
N SER A 21 15.70 32.43 -17.29
CA SER A 21 15.25 31.43 -16.32
C SER A 21 16.36 30.87 -15.39
N CYS A 22 17.63 31.18 -15.64
CA CYS A 22 18.75 30.51 -14.94
C CYS A 22 19.47 31.34 -13.86
N ALA A 23 18.89 32.44 -13.38
CA ALA A 23 19.49 33.20 -12.29
C ALA A 23 18.88 32.79 -10.92
N TYR A 24 18.76 31.51 -10.66
CA TYR A 24 18.42 31.03 -9.31
C TYR A 24 19.68 31.19 -8.43
N LYS A 25 19.72 32.26 -7.63
CA LYS A 25 20.75 32.38 -6.58
C LYS A 25 20.51 31.32 -5.54
N VAL A 26 21.25 30.23 -5.61
CA VAL A 26 21.33 29.26 -4.51
C VAL A 26 21.80 30.05 -3.29
N LYS A 27 20.90 30.25 -2.30
CA LYS A 27 21.29 30.84 -1.03
C LYS A 27 22.24 29.85 -0.34
N LYS A 28 23.45 30.32 -0.08
CA LYS A 28 24.43 29.58 0.71
C LYS A 28 23.86 29.37 2.10
N TYR A 29 24.04 28.17 2.64
CA TYR A 29 23.69 27.89 4.05
C TYR A 29 24.51 28.77 4.96
N ASP A 30 23.83 29.61 5.75
CA ASP A 30 24.45 30.39 6.81
C ASP A 30 24.05 29.75 8.15
N ASN A 31 25.03 29.35 8.95
CA ASN A 31 24.76 28.78 10.26
C ASN A 31 24.11 29.85 11.17
N PRO A 32 22.87 29.62 11.66
CA PRO A 32 22.14 30.59 12.46
C PRO A 32 22.71 30.77 13.89
N ILE A 33 23.70 29.95 14.30
CA ILE A 33 24.27 29.95 15.65
C ILE A 33 25.52 30.79 15.69
N THR A 34 25.60 31.70 16.68
CA THR A 34 26.78 32.44 17.10
C THR A 34 27.22 31.97 18.50
N LYS A 35 28.42 32.36 18.94
CA LYS A 35 28.95 31.95 20.25
C LYS A 35 28.11 32.39 21.46
N ASP A 36 27.29 33.43 21.29
CA ASP A 36 26.44 34.01 22.33
C ASP A 36 24.95 33.65 22.17
N THR A 37 24.62 32.68 21.33
CA THR A 37 23.24 32.28 21.08
C THR A 37 22.66 31.57 22.30
N GLN A 38 21.60 32.14 22.90
CA GLN A 38 20.81 31.47 23.94
C GLN A 38 19.90 30.45 23.29
N GLN A 39 19.78 29.23 23.86
CA GLN A 39 19.01 28.10 23.35
C GLN A 39 19.33 27.82 21.86
N PRO A 40 20.56 27.42 21.55
CA PRO A 40 21.00 27.24 20.16
C PRO A 40 20.22 26.10 19.45
N ASP A 41 19.78 25.10 20.17
CA ASP A 41 18.92 24.01 19.68
C ASP A 41 17.55 24.52 19.20
N LYS A 42 16.90 25.41 19.96
CA LYS A 42 15.68 26.08 19.55
C LYS A 42 15.88 26.91 18.29
N VAL A 43 16.97 27.71 18.26
CA VAL A 43 17.26 28.56 17.09
C VAL A 43 17.46 27.73 15.83
N LEU A 44 18.13 26.58 15.93
CA LEU A 44 18.27 25.64 14.80
C LEU A 44 16.93 25.06 14.39
N PHE A 45 16.11 24.63 15.36
CA PHE A 45 14.79 24.08 15.06
C PHE A 45 13.91 25.12 14.34
N ASP A 46 13.77 26.32 14.88
CA ASP A 46 12.97 27.40 14.29
C ASP A 46 13.46 27.78 12.88
N ALA A 47 14.79 27.83 12.68
CA ALA A 47 15.37 28.06 11.36
C ALA A 47 15.02 26.97 10.36
N ALA A 48 15.09 25.70 10.77
CA ALA A 48 14.75 24.56 9.93
C ALA A 48 13.26 24.55 9.55
N ILE A 49 12.36 24.81 10.51
CA ILE A 49 10.91 24.91 10.23
C ILE A 49 10.63 26.02 9.22
N LYS A 50 11.27 27.19 9.38
CA LYS A 50 11.15 28.29 8.42
C LYS A 50 11.65 27.90 7.02
N ASP A 51 12.70 27.10 6.93
CA ASP A 51 13.21 26.60 5.65
C ASP A 51 12.24 25.59 5.01
N LEU A 52 11.61 24.72 5.81
CA LEU A 52 10.54 23.81 5.34
C LEU A 52 9.34 24.58 4.78
N GLU A 53 8.89 25.64 5.47
CA GLU A 53 7.77 26.49 5.01
C GLU A 53 8.08 27.16 3.67
N HIS A 54 9.34 27.49 3.41
CA HIS A 54 9.80 28.10 2.16
C HIS A 54 10.19 27.10 1.08
N GLY A 55 9.98 25.80 1.30
CA GLY A 55 10.33 24.75 0.34
C GLY A 55 11.83 24.49 0.19
N ARG A 56 12.65 24.95 1.15
CA ARG A 56 14.10 24.73 1.16
C ARG A 56 14.45 23.44 1.90
N TYR A 57 13.94 22.34 1.39
CA TYR A 57 13.97 21.03 2.09
C TYR A 57 15.39 20.56 2.43
N GLU A 58 16.33 20.68 1.49
CA GLU A 58 17.71 20.25 1.71
C GLU A 58 18.39 21.05 2.81
N VAL A 59 18.23 22.39 2.83
CA VAL A 59 18.78 23.26 3.88
C VAL A 59 18.17 22.95 5.23
N ALA A 60 16.84 22.72 5.28
CA ALA A 60 16.16 22.33 6.50
C ALA A 60 16.71 21.00 7.04
N ARG A 61 16.93 19.98 6.19
CA ARG A 61 17.52 18.70 6.58
C ARG A 61 18.92 18.84 7.16
N ILE A 62 19.77 19.68 6.53
CA ILE A 62 21.12 19.96 7.05
C ILE A 62 21.03 20.57 8.45
N THR A 63 20.14 21.54 8.65
CA THR A 63 19.96 22.23 9.93
C THR A 63 19.41 21.28 11.00
N LEU A 64 18.40 20.44 10.66
CA LEU A 64 17.83 19.43 11.56
C LEU A 64 18.87 18.38 11.97
N ASN A 65 19.64 17.87 11.01
CA ASN A 65 20.72 16.93 11.30
C ASN A 65 21.82 17.55 12.18
N THR A 66 22.13 18.84 11.97
CA THR A 66 23.07 19.57 12.84
C THR A 66 22.52 19.65 14.26
N LEU A 67 21.24 19.97 14.44
CA LEU A 67 20.58 19.96 15.75
C LEU A 67 20.69 18.58 16.40
N MET A 68 20.24 17.54 15.72
CA MET A 68 20.18 16.18 16.27
C MET A 68 21.56 15.61 16.64
N ASN A 69 22.59 15.93 15.85
CA ASN A 69 23.96 15.45 16.08
C ASN A 69 24.74 16.26 17.13
N THR A 70 24.33 17.53 17.35
CA THR A 70 25.05 18.41 18.28
C THR A 70 24.40 18.48 19.65
N TYR A 71 23.08 18.35 19.72
CA TYR A 71 22.26 18.52 20.91
C TYR A 71 21.39 17.31 21.18
N ASP A 72 22.00 16.16 21.47
CA ASP A 72 21.36 14.85 21.66
C ASP A 72 20.37 14.83 22.84
N GLN A 73 20.51 15.74 23.81
CA GLN A 73 19.60 15.90 24.96
C GLN A 73 18.57 17.01 24.78
N SER A 74 18.42 17.56 23.57
CA SER A 74 17.47 18.64 23.31
C SER A 74 16.01 18.17 23.43
N GLU A 75 15.16 19.02 24.00
CA GLU A 75 13.71 18.82 24.01
C GLU A 75 13.09 18.83 22.60
N TYR A 76 13.82 19.38 21.62
CA TYR A 76 13.40 19.43 20.20
C TYR A 76 13.76 18.17 19.41
N MET A 77 14.43 17.17 20.01
CA MET A 77 14.92 15.98 19.32
C MET A 77 13.80 15.23 18.58
N ALA A 78 12.71 14.91 19.27
CA ALA A 78 11.57 14.21 18.66
C ALA A 78 10.92 15.05 17.56
N LYS A 79 10.71 16.35 17.80
CA LYS A 79 10.14 17.27 16.81
C LYS A 79 11.06 17.46 15.60
N ALA A 80 12.37 17.48 15.81
CA ALA A 80 13.36 17.56 14.73
C ALA A 80 13.34 16.32 13.85
N LYS A 81 13.22 15.13 14.46
CA LYS A 81 13.12 13.87 13.73
C LYS A 81 11.83 13.81 12.89
N LEU A 82 10.71 14.25 13.44
CA LEU A 82 9.44 14.33 12.70
C LEU A 82 9.53 15.37 11.56
N ALA A 83 10.11 16.54 11.82
CA ALA A 83 10.32 17.57 10.79
C ALA A 83 11.26 17.11 9.67
N LEU A 84 12.24 16.25 9.97
CA LEU A 84 13.09 15.61 8.96
C LEU A 84 12.26 14.73 8.03
N ALA A 85 11.40 13.87 8.56
CA ALA A 85 10.46 13.06 7.79
C ALA A 85 9.52 13.93 6.92
N ASP A 86 8.95 14.98 7.52
CA ASP A 86 8.11 15.97 6.83
C ASP A 86 8.83 16.65 5.66
N SER A 87 10.14 16.90 5.79
CA SER A 87 10.92 17.51 4.72
C SER A 87 10.96 16.65 3.46
N TRP A 88 11.18 15.34 3.64
CA TRP A 88 11.16 14.37 2.57
C TRP A 88 9.76 14.18 1.97
N TYR A 89 8.75 14.11 2.84
CA TYR A 89 7.37 13.97 2.40
C TYR A 89 6.91 15.13 1.51
N ARG A 90 7.21 16.37 1.92
CA ARG A 90 6.84 17.61 1.19
C ARG A 90 7.63 17.81 -0.10
N GLU A 91 8.88 17.34 -0.14
CA GLU A 91 9.68 17.36 -1.38
C GLU A 91 9.03 16.53 -2.47
N GLY A 92 8.51 15.35 -2.11
CA GLY A 92 7.75 14.49 -2.99
C GLY A 92 8.60 13.73 -4.02
N GLY A 93 7.91 12.87 -4.76
CA GLY A 93 8.54 11.92 -5.68
C GLY A 93 8.94 10.61 -5.00
N SER A 94 9.07 9.52 -5.77
CA SER A 94 9.25 8.17 -5.23
C SER A 94 10.48 8.03 -4.33
N HIS A 95 11.59 8.67 -4.68
CA HIS A 95 12.80 8.64 -3.84
C HIS A 95 12.59 9.36 -2.50
N ALA A 96 12.05 10.57 -2.52
CA ALA A 96 11.83 11.34 -1.30
C ALA A 96 10.75 10.69 -0.42
N TRP A 97 9.71 10.11 -1.01
CA TRP A 97 8.70 9.36 -0.27
C TRP A 97 9.26 8.10 0.39
N ALA A 98 10.18 7.38 -0.26
CA ALA A 98 10.84 6.23 0.36
C ALA A 98 11.71 6.65 1.59
N GLN A 99 12.37 7.82 1.51
CA GLN A 99 13.11 8.38 2.65
C GLN A 99 12.15 8.83 3.76
N ALA A 100 11.05 9.52 3.39
CA ALA A 100 10.04 9.94 4.35
C ALA A 100 9.43 8.75 5.10
N GLU A 101 9.10 7.67 4.38
CA GLU A 101 8.59 6.43 4.98
C GLU A 101 9.55 5.86 6.02
N ALA A 102 10.84 5.78 5.68
CA ALA A 102 11.86 5.29 6.60
C ALA A 102 11.96 6.16 7.86
N GLU A 103 12.00 7.49 7.71
CA GLU A 103 12.08 8.42 8.83
C GLU A 103 10.83 8.43 9.71
N TYR A 104 9.62 8.32 9.12
CA TYR A 104 8.39 8.20 9.91
C TYR A 104 8.31 6.88 10.68
N LYS A 105 8.72 5.76 10.08
CA LYS A 105 8.81 4.46 10.76
C LYS A 105 9.82 4.49 11.91
N ASP A 106 10.96 5.09 11.69
CA ASP A 106 11.97 5.33 12.72
C ASP A 106 11.41 6.19 13.87
N PHE A 107 10.64 7.25 13.53
CA PHE A 107 9.98 8.05 14.55
C PHE A 107 9.02 7.22 15.41
N GLY A 108 8.16 6.42 14.79
CA GLY A 108 7.25 5.52 15.49
C GLY A 108 7.98 4.49 16.37
N LEU A 109 9.15 4.02 15.94
CA LEU A 109 9.98 3.08 16.70
C LEU A 109 10.61 3.73 17.95
N PHE A 110 11.15 4.96 17.81
CA PHE A 110 11.83 5.66 18.91
C PHE A 110 10.86 6.36 19.87
N TYR A 111 9.70 6.79 19.39
CA TYR A 111 8.73 7.58 20.16
C TYR A 111 7.30 7.01 20.11
N PRO A 112 7.09 5.70 20.37
CA PRO A 112 5.79 5.02 20.13
C PRO A 112 4.65 5.55 21.01
N MET A 113 4.97 6.21 22.12
CA MET A 113 3.97 6.73 23.08
C MET A 113 3.59 8.18 22.83
N MET A 114 4.20 8.84 21.87
CA MET A 114 3.85 10.21 21.50
C MET A 114 2.60 10.22 20.60
N GLU A 115 1.78 11.27 20.72
CA GLU A 115 0.59 11.43 19.87
C GLU A 115 0.97 11.52 18.39
N GLU A 116 2.12 12.12 18.12
CA GLU A 116 2.69 12.27 16.78
C GLU A 116 3.11 10.95 16.13
N ALA A 117 3.27 9.88 16.90
CA ALA A 117 3.54 8.56 16.33
C ALA A 117 2.38 8.04 15.48
N ALA A 118 1.15 8.34 15.89
CA ALA A 118 -0.04 8.03 15.08
C ALA A 118 -0.10 8.85 13.79
N GLU A 119 0.34 10.12 13.83
CA GLU A 119 0.48 10.97 12.65
C GLU A 119 1.55 10.40 11.70
N ALA A 120 2.71 10.04 12.24
CA ALA A 120 3.78 9.44 11.46
C ALA A 120 3.31 8.17 10.74
N GLN A 121 2.59 7.27 11.44
CA GLN A 121 2.04 6.06 10.86
C GLN A 121 0.96 6.36 9.81
N GLU A 122 0.14 7.39 10.00
CA GLU A 122 -0.83 7.84 8.99
C GLU A 122 -0.12 8.34 7.73
N LYS A 123 0.99 9.10 7.89
CA LYS A 123 1.80 9.53 6.75
C LYS A 123 2.43 8.38 5.99
N VAL A 124 2.88 7.32 6.66
CA VAL A 124 3.37 6.09 6.02
C VAL A 124 2.26 5.46 5.16
N CYS A 125 1.05 5.31 5.72
CA CYS A 125 -0.11 4.82 4.99
C CYS A 125 -0.43 5.69 3.77
N GLU A 126 -0.39 7.03 3.91
CA GLU A 126 -0.67 7.99 2.83
C GLU A 126 0.41 7.96 1.72
N ILE A 127 1.68 7.75 2.08
CA ILE A 127 2.79 7.62 1.12
C ILE A 127 2.56 6.43 0.18
N GLU A 128 2.21 5.27 0.72
CA GLU A 128 1.94 4.08 -0.06
C GLU A 128 0.68 4.23 -0.92
N LEU A 129 -0.40 4.85 -0.37
CA LEU A 129 -1.60 5.20 -1.13
C LEU A 129 -1.28 6.12 -2.33
N LYS A 130 -0.38 7.10 -2.16
CA LYS A 130 0.01 8.01 -3.25
C LYS A 130 0.76 7.30 -4.38
N GLN A 131 1.42 6.18 -4.09
CA GLN A 131 2.17 5.38 -5.04
C GLN A 131 1.35 4.23 -5.63
N MET A 132 0.14 4.02 -5.14
CA MET A 132 -0.75 2.95 -5.58
C MET A 132 -1.15 3.11 -7.04
N ASP A 133 -1.00 2.04 -7.81
CA ASP A 133 -1.42 1.94 -9.20
C ASP A 133 -2.88 1.46 -9.33
N LYS A 134 -3.38 1.44 -10.58
CA LYS A 134 -4.72 0.91 -10.90
C LYS A 134 -4.79 -0.59 -10.66
N ALA A 135 -6.00 -1.12 -10.47
CA ALA A 135 -6.27 -2.54 -10.22
C ALA A 135 -5.78 -3.51 -11.32
N ASP A 136 -5.47 -3.00 -12.52
CA ASP A 136 -4.94 -3.78 -13.63
C ASP A 136 -3.40 -3.77 -13.72
N ARG A 137 -2.72 -3.23 -12.70
CA ARG A 137 -1.26 -3.09 -12.64
C ARG A 137 -0.69 -3.74 -11.39
N ASP A 138 0.57 -3.41 -11.06
CA ASP A 138 1.23 -3.90 -9.86
C ASP A 138 0.55 -3.40 -8.58
N GLN A 139 0.18 -4.31 -7.70
CA GLN A 139 -0.49 -4.02 -6.44
C GLN A 139 0.45 -3.96 -5.24
N THR A 140 1.77 -3.93 -5.46
CA THR A 140 2.75 -3.92 -4.36
C THR A 140 2.52 -2.77 -3.39
N HIS A 141 2.30 -1.55 -3.91
CA HIS A 141 2.01 -0.38 -3.07
C HIS A 141 0.64 -0.46 -2.40
N ALA A 142 -0.38 -1.00 -3.08
CA ALA A 142 -1.70 -1.21 -2.47
C ALA A 142 -1.65 -2.19 -1.29
N LEU A 143 -0.92 -3.29 -1.44
CA LEU A 143 -0.73 -4.28 -0.36
C LEU A 143 0.06 -3.72 0.82
N ARG A 144 1.08 -2.90 0.55
CA ARG A 144 1.83 -2.20 1.61
C ARG A 144 0.95 -1.17 2.31
N ALA A 145 0.22 -0.34 1.55
CA ALA A 145 -0.71 0.63 2.10
C ALA A 145 -1.77 -0.04 3.00
N ASP A 146 -2.34 -1.18 2.57
CA ASP A 146 -3.28 -1.97 3.38
C ASP A 146 -2.66 -2.39 4.71
N ALA A 147 -1.43 -2.92 4.70
CA ALA A 147 -0.72 -3.34 5.90
C ALA A 147 -0.40 -2.16 6.84
N GLU A 148 0.08 -1.04 6.31
CA GLU A 148 0.44 0.14 7.10
C GLU A 148 -0.78 0.84 7.70
N CYS A 149 -1.89 0.92 6.94
CA CYS A 149 -3.14 1.48 7.46
C CYS A 149 -3.76 0.59 8.54
N ARG A 150 -3.68 -0.73 8.41
CA ARG A 150 -4.09 -1.67 9.49
C ARG A 150 -3.23 -1.50 10.74
N THR A 151 -1.92 -1.28 10.56
CA THR A 151 -0.99 -0.99 11.66
C THR A 151 -1.43 0.27 12.41
N LEU A 152 -1.77 1.35 11.70
CA LEU A 152 -2.33 2.57 12.30
C LEU A 152 -3.56 2.27 13.16
N LEU A 153 -4.53 1.54 12.60
CA LEU A 153 -5.80 1.26 13.28
C LEU A 153 -5.65 0.27 14.45
N THR A 154 -4.64 -0.59 14.40
CA THR A 154 -4.36 -1.57 15.46
C THR A 154 -3.54 -0.98 16.60
N GLN A 155 -2.52 -0.20 16.28
CA GLN A 155 -1.63 0.38 17.30
C GLN A 155 -2.20 1.68 17.89
N TYR A 156 -2.91 2.47 17.09
CA TYR A 156 -3.44 3.78 17.50
C TYR A 156 -4.95 3.94 17.26
N PRO A 157 -5.80 3.02 17.76
CA PRO A 157 -7.23 2.98 17.45
C PRO A 157 -8.00 4.22 17.92
N ASN A 158 -7.52 4.89 18.95
CA ASN A 158 -8.14 6.07 19.55
C ASN A 158 -7.48 7.39 19.10
N SER A 159 -6.57 7.35 18.16
CA SER A 159 -5.93 8.56 17.65
C SER A 159 -6.90 9.41 16.82
N LYS A 160 -6.66 10.71 16.75
CA LYS A 160 -7.41 11.61 15.86
C LYS A 160 -7.28 11.26 14.38
N TRP A 161 -6.26 10.45 14.02
CA TRP A 161 -5.98 10.00 12.66
C TRP A 161 -6.68 8.69 12.29
N ALA A 162 -7.20 7.94 13.28
CA ALA A 162 -7.86 6.66 13.02
C ALA A 162 -9.07 6.75 12.07
N PRO A 163 -9.96 7.75 12.14
CA PRO A 163 -11.07 7.88 11.18
C PRO A 163 -10.60 8.09 9.73
N GLN A 164 -9.54 8.88 9.54
CA GLN A 164 -8.92 9.08 8.22
C GLN A 164 -8.26 7.80 7.73
N GLY A 165 -7.51 7.11 8.60
CA GLY A 165 -6.92 5.81 8.30
C GLY A 165 -7.95 4.76 7.88
N GLN A 166 -9.12 4.72 8.53
CA GLN A 166 -10.23 3.85 8.11
C GLN A 166 -10.74 4.19 6.70
N GLN A 167 -10.86 5.47 6.36
CA GLN A 167 -11.29 5.87 5.03
C GLN A 167 -10.25 5.49 3.98
N ILE A 168 -8.98 5.75 4.24
CA ILE A 168 -7.88 5.36 3.36
C ILE A 168 -7.87 3.84 3.16
N LEU A 169 -8.04 3.06 4.23
CA LEU A 169 -8.08 1.60 4.14
C LEU A 169 -9.26 1.10 3.28
N ARG A 170 -10.44 1.72 3.37
CA ARG A 170 -11.57 1.40 2.46
C ARG A 170 -11.24 1.68 0.99
N GLU A 171 -10.56 2.79 0.72
CA GLU A 171 -10.14 3.17 -0.64
C GLU A 171 -9.11 2.19 -1.22
N ILE A 172 -8.16 1.73 -0.41
CA ILE A 172 -7.19 0.71 -0.80
C ILE A 172 -7.88 -0.62 -1.07
N GLN A 173 -8.77 -1.03 -0.17
CA GLN A 173 -9.53 -2.28 -0.30
C GLN A 173 -10.46 -2.27 -1.50
N GLU A 174 -10.98 -1.13 -1.93
CA GLU A 174 -11.71 -0.99 -3.18
C GLU A 174 -10.85 -1.38 -4.40
N VAL A 175 -9.59 -0.95 -4.44
CA VAL A 175 -8.67 -1.25 -5.55
C VAL A 175 -8.24 -2.72 -5.53
N LEU A 176 -7.89 -3.26 -4.36
CA LEU A 176 -7.52 -4.67 -4.21
C LEU A 176 -8.69 -5.60 -4.56
N ALA A 177 -9.90 -5.23 -4.17
CA ALA A 177 -11.10 -5.97 -4.51
C ALA A 177 -11.43 -5.89 -6.02
N ASP A 178 -11.21 -4.74 -6.67
CA ASP A 178 -11.43 -4.62 -8.13
C ASP A 178 -10.44 -5.49 -8.92
N GLU A 179 -9.20 -5.68 -8.44
CA GLU A 179 -8.25 -6.65 -9.00
C GLU A 179 -8.80 -8.07 -8.94
N GLU A 180 -9.20 -8.54 -7.74
CA GLU A 180 -9.75 -9.88 -7.54
C GLU A 180 -11.03 -10.09 -8.35
N PHE A 181 -11.87 -9.06 -8.44
CA PHE A 181 -13.07 -9.09 -9.27
C PHE A 181 -12.75 -9.29 -10.75
N ARG A 182 -11.76 -8.60 -11.28
CA ARG A 182 -11.28 -8.75 -12.66
C ARG A 182 -10.75 -10.14 -12.94
N VAL A 183 -9.98 -10.70 -11.99
CA VAL A 183 -9.48 -12.08 -12.10
C VAL A 183 -10.65 -13.08 -12.11
N GLY A 184 -11.63 -12.90 -11.23
CA GLY A 184 -12.85 -13.70 -11.20
C GLY A 184 -13.61 -13.64 -12.54
N ALA A 185 -13.83 -12.43 -13.06
CA ALA A 185 -14.51 -12.18 -14.33
C ALA A 185 -13.75 -12.80 -15.53
N PHE A 186 -12.43 -12.75 -15.51
CA PHE A 186 -11.62 -13.42 -16.53
C PHE A 186 -11.85 -14.94 -16.55
N TYR A 187 -11.80 -15.60 -15.39
CA TYR A 187 -12.09 -17.04 -15.30
C TYR A 187 -13.51 -17.37 -15.69
N TYR A 188 -14.48 -16.55 -15.29
CA TYR A 188 -15.88 -16.70 -15.68
C TYR A 188 -16.05 -16.64 -17.21
N GLY A 189 -15.46 -15.62 -17.85
CA GLY A 189 -15.49 -15.45 -19.31
C GLY A 189 -14.77 -16.58 -20.08
N LYS A 190 -13.85 -17.30 -19.44
CA LYS A 190 -13.19 -18.50 -19.98
C LYS A 190 -13.97 -19.80 -19.71
N GLY A 191 -15.10 -19.76 -19.00
CA GLY A 191 -15.86 -20.95 -18.62
C GLY A 191 -15.21 -21.77 -17.50
N VAL A 192 -14.19 -21.24 -16.81
CA VAL A 192 -13.51 -21.91 -15.68
C VAL A 192 -14.26 -21.55 -14.40
N PHE A 193 -15.51 -22.01 -14.30
CA PHE A 193 -16.47 -21.61 -13.27
C PHE A 193 -16.01 -21.90 -11.83
N TYR A 194 -15.28 -22.99 -11.61
CA TYR A 194 -14.77 -23.29 -10.27
C TYR A 194 -13.80 -22.22 -9.76
N SER A 195 -12.84 -21.83 -10.60
CA SER A 195 -11.89 -20.77 -10.27
C SER A 195 -12.59 -19.41 -10.14
N ALA A 196 -13.57 -19.13 -11.01
CA ALA A 196 -14.37 -17.91 -10.93
C ALA A 196 -15.15 -17.83 -9.61
N ALA A 197 -15.90 -18.88 -9.26
CA ALA A 197 -16.66 -18.96 -8.02
C ALA A 197 -15.77 -18.73 -6.79
N ASN A 198 -14.60 -19.36 -6.76
CA ASN A 198 -13.67 -19.23 -5.66
C ASN A 198 -13.12 -17.80 -5.51
N ARG A 199 -12.78 -17.11 -6.62
CA ARG A 199 -12.33 -15.73 -6.58
C ARG A 199 -13.43 -14.79 -6.11
N PHE A 200 -14.64 -14.90 -6.66
CA PHE A 200 -15.77 -14.06 -6.27
C PHE A 200 -16.22 -14.30 -4.84
N GLN A 201 -16.23 -15.56 -4.38
CA GLN A 201 -16.55 -15.90 -3.00
C GLN A 201 -15.50 -15.33 -2.04
N GLY A 202 -14.20 -15.54 -2.33
CA GLY A 202 -13.11 -15.01 -1.54
C GLY A 202 -13.13 -13.47 -1.48
N LEU A 203 -13.43 -12.81 -2.59
CA LEU A 203 -13.62 -11.36 -2.65
C LEU A 203 -14.74 -10.91 -1.69
N ALA A 204 -15.93 -11.53 -1.76
CA ALA A 204 -17.05 -11.16 -0.91
C ALA A 204 -16.80 -11.44 0.58
N ASP A 205 -15.94 -12.41 0.89
CA ASP A 205 -15.55 -12.75 2.26
C ASP A 205 -14.54 -11.73 2.83
N HIS A 206 -13.55 -11.33 2.02
CA HIS A 206 -12.47 -10.43 2.47
C HIS A 206 -12.79 -8.95 2.32
N TYR A 207 -13.59 -8.57 1.30
CA TYR A 207 -13.89 -7.19 0.99
C TYR A 207 -15.41 -6.91 0.94
N PRO A 208 -16.14 -7.10 2.06
CA PRO A 208 -17.59 -6.94 2.08
C PRO A 208 -18.08 -5.51 1.83
N LEU A 209 -17.17 -4.52 1.90
CA LEU A 209 -17.47 -3.12 1.59
C LEU A 209 -17.15 -2.71 0.15
N PHE A 210 -16.65 -3.63 -0.66
CA PHE A 210 -16.37 -3.38 -2.08
C PHE A 210 -17.64 -2.95 -2.83
N SER A 211 -17.51 -1.96 -3.69
CA SER A 211 -18.63 -1.37 -4.40
C SER A 211 -19.42 -2.33 -5.28
N LYS A 212 -18.78 -3.44 -5.74
CA LYS A 212 -19.38 -4.50 -6.57
C LYS A 212 -19.42 -5.84 -5.85
N ALA A 213 -19.43 -5.86 -4.51
CA ALA A 213 -19.49 -7.11 -3.76
C ALA A 213 -20.79 -7.89 -3.99
N ASP A 214 -21.89 -7.18 -4.27
CA ASP A 214 -23.17 -7.76 -4.71
C ASP A 214 -23.05 -8.46 -6.07
N HIS A 215 -22.36 -7.85 -7.03
CA HIS A 215 -22.05 -8.48 -8.33
C HIS A 215 -21.15 -9.71 -8.14
N ALA A 216 -20.13 -9.61 -7.26
CA ALA A 216 -19.28 -10.76 -6.98
C ALA A 216 -20.06 -11.95 -6.41
N LEU A 217 -20.99 -11.71 -5.48
CA LEU A 217 -21.87 -12.76 -4.96
C LEU A 217 -22.82 -13.34 -6.01
N TRP A 218 -23.34 -12.49 -6.90
CA TRP A 218 -24.14 -12.95 -8.02
C TRP A 218 -23.33 -13.87 -8.94
N ASP A 219 -22.14 -13.41 -9.36
CA ASP A 219 -21.29 -14.16 -10.28
C ASP A 219 -20.73 -15.44 -9.63
N ALA A 220 -20.51 -15.44 -8.31
CA ALA A 220 -20.19 -16.66 -7.56
C ALA A 220 -21.35 -17.66 -7.60
N GLY A 221 -22.56 -17.21 -7.27
CA GLY A 221 -23.77 -18.04 -7.30
C GLY A 221 -24.04 -18.64 -8.68
N ASP A 222 -23.91 -17.84 -9.73
CA ASP A 222 -24.12 -18.29 -11.13
C ASP A 222 -22.98 -19.23 -11.57
N SER A 223 -21.73 -18.97 -11.19
CA SER A 223 -20.60 -19.87 -11.43
C SER A 223 -20.84 -21.25 -10.79
N TYR A 224 -21.29 -21.30 -9.53
CA TYR A 224 -21.64 -22.55 -8.86
C TYR A 224 -22.81 -23.27 -9.55
N ALA A 225 -23.81 -22.53 -10.07
CA ALA A 225 -24.90 -23.12 -10.83
C ALA A 225 -24.41 -23.81 -12.12
N HIS A 226 -23.45 -23.24 -12.82
CA HIS A 226 -22.81 -23.83 -14.00
C HIS A 226 -22.03 -25.11 -13.70
N LEU A 227 -21.53 -25.28 -12.47
CA LEU A 227 -20.83 -26.49 -12.02
C LEU A 227 -21.79 -27.67 -11.72
N GLY A 228 -23.08 -27.43 -11.76
CA GLY A 228 -24.10 -28.49 -11.66
C GLY A 228 -24.61 -28.77 -10.25
N PRO A 229 -25.42 -29.84 -10.07
CA PRO A 229 -26.19 -30.07 -8.83
C PRO A 229 -25.36 -30.21 -7.55
N LYS A 230 -24.11 -30.67 -7.66
CA LYS A 230 -23.19 -30.82 -6.53
C LYS A 230 -22.93 -29.49 -5.79
N PHE A 231 -22.97 -28.38 -6.52
CA PHE A 231 -22.71 -27.05 -6.01
C PHE A 231 -23.95 -26.20 -5.75
N ARG A 232 -25.16 -26.85 -5.80
CA ARG A 232 -26.45 -26.15 -5.60
C ARG A 232 -26.52 -25.42 -4.26
N ASN A 233 -25.96 -25.97 -3.20
CA ASN A 233 -25.96 -25.33 -1.88
C ASN A 233 -25.06 -24.09 -1.88
N GLN A 234 -23.84 -24.16 -2.41
CA GLN A 234 -22.94 -23.04 -2.52
C GLN A 234 -23.52 -21.90 -3.36
N SER A 235 -24.18 -22.25 -4.47
CA SER A 235 -24.95 -21.30 -5.29
C SER A 235 -26.04 -20.60 -4.47
N ALA A 236 -26.83 -21.39 -3.74
CA ALA A 236 -27.91 -20.86 -2.90
C ALA A 236 -27.33 -19.97 -1.74
N ASP A 237 -26.22 -20.36 -1.13
CA ASP A 237 -25.57 -19.59 -0.07
C ASP A 237 -25.10 -18.23 -0.60
N ALA A 238 -24.52 -18.17 -1.80
CA ALA A 238 -24.10 -16.91 -2.43
C ALA A 238 -25.31 -15.97 -2.68
N PHE A 239 -26.40 -16.47 -3.24
CA PHE A 239 -27.61 -15.66 -3.44
C PHE A 239 -28.29 -15.27 -2.12
N THR A 240 -28.25 -16.14 -1.11
CA THR A 240 -28.75 -15.83 0.25
C THR A 240 -27.99 -14.66 0.85
N ARG A 241 -26.65 -14.68 0.78
CA ARG A 241 -25.81 -13.57 1.24
C ARG A 241 -26.10 -12.28 0.47
N LEU A 242 -26.25 -12.35 -0.86
CA LEU A 242 -26.58 -11.19 -1.66
C LEU A 242 -27.89 -10.54 -1.19
N VAL A 243 -28.95 -11.32 -0.98
CA VAL A 243 -30.26 -10.80 -0.53
C VAL A 243 -30.21 -10.24 0.88
N ARG A 244 -29.44 -10.89 1.79
CA ARG A 244 -29.32 -10.48 3.19
C ARG A 244 -28.43 -9.25 3.36
N ASP A 245 -27.23 -9.27 2.76
CA ASP A 245 -26.17 -8.30 3.02
C ASP A 245 -26.19 -7.10 2.05
N TYR A 246 -26.87 -7.26 0.88
CA TYR A 246 -27.00 -6.22 -0.14
C TYR A 246 -28.47 -6.05 -0.62
N PRO A 247 -29.41 -5.78 0.30
CA PRO A 247 -30.84 -5.76 -0.01
C PRO A 247 -31.28 -4.69 -1.00
N LEU A 248 -30.51 -3.60 -1.17
CA LEU A 248 -30.79 -2.52 -2.11
C LEU A 248 -30.07 -2.69 -3.45
N SER A 249 -29.33 -3.79 -3.64
CA SER A 249 -28.74 -4.14 -4.92
C SER A 249 -29.80 -4.34 -6.01
N SER A 250 -29.49 -3.90 -7.23
CA SER A 250 -30.30 -4.18 -8.41
C SER A 250 -30.48 -5.68 -8.67
N LEU A 251 -29.54 -6.51 -8.21
CA LEU A 251 -29.52 -7.96 -8.37
C LEU A 251 -30.31 -8.71 -7.29
N ALA A 252 -30.69 -8.03 -6.19
CA ALA A 252 -31.42 -8.68 -5.08
C ALA A 252 -32.77 -9.31 -5.52
N GLY A 253 -33.47 -8.66 -6.47
CA GLY A 253 -34.71 -9.18 -7.02
C GLY A 253 -34.52 -10.50 -7.79
N ASP A 254 -33.48 -10.56 -8.59
CA ASP A 254 -33.18 -11.77 -9.38
C ASP A 254 -32.57 -12.87 -8.49
N ALA A 255 -31.78 -12.53 -7.49
CA ALA A 255 -31.28 -13.48 -6.49
C ALA A 255 -32.46 -14.18 -5.72
N LYS A 256 -33.50 -13.42 -5.35
CA LYS A 256 -34.71 -13.98 -4.73
C LYS A 256 -35.44 -14.97 -5.66
N LYS A 257 -35.51 -14.69 -6.97
CA LYS A 257 -36.08 -15.63 -7.95
C LYS A 257 -35.22 -16.90 -8.02
N ARG A 258 -33.90 -16.80 -8.12
CA ARG A 258 -33.00 -17.97 -8.11
C ARG A 258 -33.16 -18.83 -6.86
N LEU A 259 -33.28 -18.23 -5.66
CA LEU A 259 -33.53 -18.95 -4.42
C LEU A 259 -34.86 -19.67 -4.45
N LYS A 260 -35.93 -19.02 -4.97
CA LYS A 260 -37.25 -19.64 -5.11
C LYS A 260 -37.21 -20.83 -6.05
N ASP A 261 -36.53 -20.72 -7.20
CA ASP A 261 -36.37 -21.81 -8.17
C ASP A 261 -35.56 -22.99 -7.60
N MET A 262 -34.69 -22.69 -6.61
CA MET A 262 -33.98 -23.71 -5.85
C MET A 262 -34.72 -24.23 -4.63
N GLU A 263 -35.97 -23.80 -4.42
CA GLU A 263 -36.77 -24.15 -3.23
C GLU A 263 -36.07 -23.84 -1.90
N LYS A 264 -35.27 -22.74 -1.88
CA LYS A 264 -34.56 -22.26 -0.70
C LYS A 264 -35.32 -21.10 -0.07
N PRO A 265 -35.25 -20.95 1.27
CA PRO A 265 -35.86 -19.82 1.98
C PRO A 265 -35.22 -18.50 1.54
N ILE A 266 -36.04 -17.46 1.38
CA ILE A 266 -35.60 -16.12 1.12
C ILE A 266 -35.26 -15.48 2.50
N PRO A 267 -34.01 -15.02 2.74
CA PRO A 267 -33.66 -14.43 4.02
C PRO A 267 -34.27 -13.03 4.15
N ASP A 268 -34.48 -12.60 5.39
CA ASP A 268 -34.76 -11.21 5.70
C ASP A 268 -33.47 -10.38 5.54
N PRO A 269 -33.60 -9.13 5.08
CA PRO A 269 -32.45 -8.22 4.98
C PRO A 269 -31.83 -7.97 6.37
N ASP A 270 -30.49 -7.95 6.41
CA ASP A 270 -29.77 -7.49 7.60
C ASP A 270 -30.03 -5.96 7.79
N PRO A 271 -30.58 -5.56 8.95
CA PRO A 271 -30.90 -4.15 9.19
C PRO A 271 -29.65 -3.24 9.18
N VAL A 272 -28.50 -3.74 9.60
CA VAL A 272 -27.23 -2.99 9.58
C VAL A 272 -26.76 -2.80 8.14
N ALA A 273 -26.80 -3.84 7.33
CA ALA A 273 -26.46 -3.77 5.92
C ALA A 273 -27.39 -2.85 5.15
N LEU A 274 -28.70 -2.90 5.44
CA LEU A 274 -29.70 -2.01 4.84
C LEU A 274 -29.42 -0.53 5.20
N ALA A 275 -29.15 -0.23 6.46
CA ALA A 275 -28.83 1.13 6.91
C ALA A 275 -27.55 1.64 6.25
N ARG A 276 -26.51 0.81 6.19
CA ARG A 276 -25.27 1.12 5.48
C ARG A 276 -25.51 1.46 4.01
N GLN A 277 -26.21 0.60 3.27
CA GLN A 277 -26.48 0.85 1.85
C GLN A 277 -27.27 2.12 1.61
N LYS A 278 -28.24 2.46 2.47
CA LYS A 278 -28.95 3.74 2.39
C LYS A 278 -27.99 4.92 2.55
N TYR A 279 -27.13 4.87 3.57
CA TYR A 279 -26.13 5.89 3.81
C TYR A 279 -25.18 6.05 2.60
N GLU A 280 -24.72 4.95 2.03
CA GLU A 280 -23.86 4.98 0.84
C GLU A 280 -24.58 5.63 -0.36
N MET A 281 -25.85 5.27 -0.63
CA MET A 281 -26.63 5.86 -1.71
C MET A 281 -26.84 7.39 -1.55
N GLU A 282 -26.94 7.87 -0.32
CA GLU A 282 -27.11 9.30 -0.01
C GLU A 282 -25.79 10.07 -0.10
N ASN A 283 -24.67 9.43 0.25
CA ASN A 283 -23.36 10.08 0.40
C ASN A 283 -22.40 9.82 -0.77
N HIS A 284 -22.70 8.88 -1.68
CA HIS A 284 -21.98 8.77 -2.93
C HIS A 284 -22.38 9.93 -3.85
N GLY A 285 -21.43 10.86 -4.07
CA GLY A 285 -21.62 11.91 -5.07
C GLY A 285 -21.86 11.28 -6.45
N ARG A 286 -22.83 11.82 -7.19
CA ARG A 286 -23.03 11.42 -8.60
C ARG A 286 -21.73 11.68 -9.34
N ALA A 287 -21.09 10.62 -9.81
CA ALA A 287 -19.91 10.73 -10.64
C ALA A 287 -20.26 11.60 -11.86
N SER A 288 -19.57 12.70 -12.03
CA SER A 288 -19.75 13.57 -13.19
C SER A 288 -19.33 12.80 -14.44
N LEU A 289 -20.12 12.88 -15.53
CA LEU A 289 -19.75 12.30 -16.83
C LEU A 289 -18.36 12.75 -17.29
N MET A 290 -17.94 13.96 -16.91
CA MET A 290 -16.59 14.50 -17.15
C MET A 290 -15.51 13.75 -16.36
N SER A 291 -15.80 13.23 -15.17
CA SER A 291 -14.81 12.50 -14.36
C SER A 291 -14.45 11.14 -15.00
N HIS A 292 -15.42 10.48 -15.63
CA HIS A 292 -15.16 9.25 -16.40
C HIS A 292 -14.27 9.49 -17.61
N PHE A 293 -14.50 10.59 -18.33
CA PHE A 293 -13.68 10.92 -19.52
C PHE A 293 -12.21 11.21 -19.14
N TRP A 294 -11.99 11.97 -18.06
CA TRP A 294 -10.64 12.28 -17.57
C TRP A 294 -10.02 11.13 -16.76
N GLY A 295 -10.82 10.19 -16.25
CA GLY A 295 -10.34 9.01 -15.50
C GLY A 295 -9.42 8.10 -16.32
N VAL A 296 -9.64 8.04 -17.66
CA VAL A 296 -8.80 7.24 -18.57
C VAL A 296 -7.35 7.75 -18.59
N PHE A 297 -7.17 9.07 -18.45
CA PHE A 297 -5.84 9.73 -18.48
C PHE A 297 -5.19 9.85 -17.09
N ARG A 298 -5.90 9.52 -16.02
CA ARG A 298 -5.30 9.51 -14.67
C ARG A 298 -4.45 8.25 -14.50
N SER A 299 -3.24 8.40 -13.95
CA SER A 299 -2.39 7.28 -13.56
C SER A 299 -2.88 6.59 -12.29
N ARG A 300 -3.59 7.32 -11.41
CA ARG A 300 -4.09 6.82 -10.13
C ARG A 300 -5.41 6.05 -10.30
N PRO A 301 -5.70 5.07 -9.41
CA PRO A 301 -6.97 4.37 -9.40
C PRO A 301 -8.14 5.30 -9.08
N ASP A 302 -9.34 4.92 -9.55
CA ASP A 302 -10.57 5.61 -9.19
C ASP A 302 -11.17 4.95 -7.93
N VAL A 303 -11.04 5.63 -6.82
CA VAL A 303 -11.57 5.22 -5.52
C VAL A 303 -12.87 5.94 -5.13
N SER A 304 -13.50 6.63 -6.09
CA SER A 304 -14.73 7.40 -5.84
C SER A 304 -15.90 6.54 -5.34
N MET A 305 -15.89 5.25 -5.70
CA MET A 305 -16.92 4.28 -5.31
C MET A 305 -16.60 3.56 -3.99
N ALA A 306 -15.43 3.81 -3.39
CA ALA A 306 -15.07 3.22 -2.10
C ALA A 306 -16.08 3.62 -1.01
N ALA A 307 -16.44 2.68 -0.16
CA ALA A 307 -17.40 2.87 0.91
C ALA A 307 -17.05 4.06 1.81
N LYS A 308 -18.06 4.85 2.18
CA LYS A 308 -17.92 6.00 3.10
C LYS A 308 -18.21 5.63 4.54
N SER A 309 -18.78 4.45 4.76
CA SER A 309 -19.17 3.92 6.07
C SER A 309 -18.82 2.44 6.20
N GLY A 310 -18.91 1.92 7.41
CA GLY A 310 -18.59 0.55 7.72
C GLY A 310 -17.13 0.33 8.12
N GLN A 311 -16.90 -0.75 8.84
CA GLN A 311 -15.54 -1.13 9.25
C GLN A 311 -14.83 -1.83 8.08
N PRO A 312 -13.64 -1.34 7.65
CA PRO A 312 -12.84 -2.05 6.67
C PRO A 312 -12.40 -3.40 7.22
N ALA A 313 -12.12 -4.35 6.34
CA ALA A 313 -11.61 -5.64 6.74
C ALA A 313 -10.23 -5.49 7.41
N MET A 314 -10.09 -6.04 8.63
CA MET A 314 -8.84 -5.97 9.40
C MET A 314 -7.99 -7.24 9.26
N ASP A 315 -8.51 -8.28 8.60
CA ASP A 315 -7.79 -9.52 8.37
C ASP A 315 -6.82 -9.36 7.20
N SER A 316 -5.55 -9.69 7.43
CA SER A 316 -4.51 -9.67 6.41
C SER A 316 -4.48 -10.93 5.55
N LEU A 317 -5.46 -11.80 5.69
CA LEU A 317 -5.50 -13.06 4.96
C LEU A 317 -5.73 -12.79 3.48
N ARG A 318 -4.71 -13.08 2.67
CA ARG A 318 -4.94 -13.33 1.24
C ARG A 318 -6.07 -14.36 1.13
N PRO A 319 -6.94 -14.24 0.10
CA PRO A 319 -7.92 -15.30 -0.18
C PRO A 319 -7.21 -16.64 -0.05
N ALA A 320 -7.66 -17.47 0.88
CA ALA A 320 -7.07 -18.79 1.05
C ALA A 320 -7.08 -19.44 -0.33
N THR A 321 -5.94 -20.00 -0.75
CA THR A 321 -5.95 -20.92 -1.87
C THR A 321 -7.12 -21.86 -1.64
N PRO A 322 -8.01 -22.04 -2.66
CA PRO A 322 -9.22 -22.82 -2.48
C PRO A 322 -8.89 -24.10 -1.71
N VAL A 323 -9.73 -24.40 -0.70
CA VAL A 323 -9.68 -25.72 -0.08
C VAL A 323 -9.68 -26.69 -1.24
N THR A 324 -8.54 -27.25 -1.50
CA THR A 324 -8.21 -28.02 -2.68
C THR A 324 -9.38 -28.91 -3.04
N ILE A 325 -9.69 -28.96 -4.32
CA ILE A 325 -10.35 -30.13 -4.91
C ILE A 325 -9.83 -31.32 -4.13
N PRO A 326 -10.68 -32.11 -3.45
CA PRO A 326 -10.18 -33.34 -2.86
C PRO A 326 -9.52 -34.07 -4.02
N VAL A 327 -8.19 -34.10 -4.01
CA VAL A 327 -7.46 -34.99 -4.88
C VAL A 327 -7.97 -36.34 -4.42
N GLU A 328 -8.83 -36.97 -5.23
CA GLU A 328 -9.15 -38.35 -5.03
C GLU A 328 -7.81 -39.03 -4.77
N ALA A 329 -7.68 -39.62 -3.60
CA ALA A 329 -6.47 -40.27 -3.20
C ALA A 329 -6.14 -41.30 -4.26
N ALA A 330 -5.42 -40.90 -5.31
CA ALA A 330 -4.70 -41.81 -6.17
C ALA A 330 -3.76 -42.52 -5.23
N GLY A 331 -4.04 -43.80 -5.02
CA GLY A 331 -3.50 -44.65 -3.99
C GLY A 331 -2.08 -44.31 -3.61
N GLY A 332 -1.85 -44.02 -2.35
CA GLY A 332 -0.60 -44.20 -1.66
C GLY A 332 0.57 -43.32 -2.10
N ALA A 333 0.52 -42.03 -1.79
CA ALA A 333 1.71 -41.30 -1.42
C ALA A 333 1.31 -40.46 -0.20
N ALA A 334 1.79 -40.86 0.94
CA ALA A 334 1.68 -40.15 2.18
C ALA A 334 2.07 -38.70 1.94
N GLY A 335 1.14 -37.77 2.27
CA GLY A 335 1.49 -36.37 2.41
C GLY A 335 2.71 -36.31 3.31
N SER A 336 3.81 -35.76 2.80
CA SER A 336 4.96 -35.44 3.61
C SER A 336 4.51 -34.31 4.55
N ASP A 337 3.97 -34.71 5.67
CA ASP A 337 3.88 -33.84 6.83
C ASP A 337 5.32 -33.47 7.17
N VAL A 338 5.71 -32.25 6.85
CA VAL A 338 7.01 -31.72 7.22
C VAL A 338 6.95 -31.48 8.72
N THR A 339 7.12 -32.53 9.50
CA THR A 339 7.38 -32.43 10.93
C THR A 339 8.75 -31.79 11.09
N ALA A 340 8.77 -30.52 11.46
CA ALA A 340 9.99 -29.89 11.92
C ALA A 340 10.43 -30.57 13.21
N SER A 341 11.35 -31.51 13.10
CA SER A 341 12.04 -32.08 14.26
C SER A 341 13.11 -31.07 14.71
N PRO A 342 13.20 -30.75 16.01
CA PRO A 342 14.27 -29.90 16.50
C PRO A 342 15.61 -30.61 16.23
N ILE A 343 16.52 -29.90 15.56
CA ILE A 343 17.89 -30.34 15.36
C ILE A 343 18.57 -30.32 16.73
N THR A 344 18.71 -31.47 17.36
CA THR A 344 19.37 -31.63 18.66
C THR A 344 20.88 -31.82 18.54
N GLY A 345 21.45 -31.73 17.35
CA GLY A 345 22.90 -31.81 17.11
C GLY A 345 23.50 -30.40 16.94
N THR A 346 24.70 -30.21 17.53
CA THR A 346 25.53 -29.01 17.27
C THR A 346 25.71 -28.82 15.77
N SER A 347 25.32 -27.64 15.27
CA SER A 347 25.48 -27.24 13.87
C SER A 347 26.95 -27.28 13.49
N ALA A 348 27.26 -27.69 12.25
CA ALA A 348 28.63 -27.59 11.73
C ALA A 348 29.16 -26.14 11.78
N LEU A 349 28.28 -25.16 11.83
CA LEU A 349 28.61 -23.73 12.03
C LEU A 349 29.04 -23.43 13.48
N ASP A 350 28.55 -24.19 14.46
CA ASP A 350 28.92 -23.99 15.88
C ASP A 350 30.28 -24.67 16.21
N THR A 351 30.78 -25.53 15.34
CA THR A 351 32.08 -26.22 15.51
C THR A 351 33.22 -25.57 14.75
N GLN A 352 32.93 -24.62 13.86
CA GLN A 352 33.95 -23.82 13.16
C GLN A 352 34.22 -22.50 13.92
N PRO A 353 35.48 -22.09 14.09
CA PRO A 353 35.82 -20.78 14.68
C PRO A 353 35.20 -19.69 13.81
N ASP A 354 34.52 -18.71 14.43
CA ASP A 354 33.94 -17.56 13.75
C ASP A 354 35.04 -16.82 12.96
N ALA A 355 34.91 -16.79 11.64
CA ALA A 355 35.87 -16.14 10.74
C ALA A 355 36.04 -14.64 11.05
N ARG A 356 35.08 -14.04 11.80
CA ARG A 356 35.14 -12.64 12.24
C ARG A 356 36.06 -12.44 13.45
N THR A 357 36.36 -13.49 14.20
CA THR A 357 37.21 -13.43 15.41
C THR A 357 38.64 -13.86 15.15
N THR A 358 38.93 -14.45 13.99
CA THR A 358 40.31 -14.79 13.57
C THR A 358 40.99 -13.52 13.09
N LYS A 359 41.70 -12.84 14.01
CA LYS A 359 42.67 -11.81 13.69
C LYS A 359 43.74 -12.44 12.79
N ALA A 360 43.86 -11.96 11.55
CA ALA A 360 44.89 -12.41 10.63
C ALA A 360 46.26 -12.27 11.31
N PRO A 361 47.11 -13.35 11.31
CA PRO A 361 48.47 -13.19 11.80
C PRO A 361 49.19 -12.23 10.85
N ALA A 362 49.75 -11.14 11.45
CA ALA A 362 50.68 -10.30 10.76
C ALA A 362 51.95 -11.12 10.46
N ASP A 363 52.46 -10.98 9.23
CA ASP A 363 53.70 -11.53 8.71
C ASP A 363 53.79 -13.07 8.48
N SER A 364 53.43 -13.43 7.26
CA SER A 364 54.02 -14.59 6.61
C SER A 364 54.62 -14.15 5.26
N PRO A 365 55.90 -14.45 4.96
CA PRO A 365 56.52 -14.08 3.70
C PRO A 365 55.88 -14.80 2.52
N PRO A 366 55.93 -14.28 1.30
CA PRO A 366 55.29 -14.89 0.13
C PRO A 366 55.90 -16.23 -0.25
N ALA A 367 55.05 -17.21 -0.47
CA ALA A 367 55.44 -18.54 -0.95
C ALA A 367 56.09 -18.44 -2.35
N PRO A 368 57.14 -19.27 -2.64
CA PRO A 368 57.84 -19.23 -3.92
C PRO A 368 56.92 -19.70 -5.05
N THR A 369 56.94 -18.97 -6.14
CA THR A 369 56.27 -19.24 -7.40
C THR A 369 56.75 -20.60 -7.98
N GLN A 370 55.89 -21.59 -8.10
CA GLN A 370 56.19 -22.78 -8.86
C GLN A 370 56.04 -22.50 -10.35
N ASP A 371 57.16 -22.63 -11.08
CA ASP A 371 57.23 -22.61 -12.52
C ASP A 371 56.35 -23.73 -13.13
N GLN A 372 55.38 -23.33 -13.94
CA GLN A 372 54.71 -24.27 -14.84
C GLN A 372 55.54 -24.45 -16.11
N PRO A 373 55.82 -25.71 -16.52
CA PRO A 373 56.51 -25.95 -17.81
C PRO A 373 55.53 -25.75 -18.98
N ALA A 374 56.04 -25.10 -20.01
CA ALA A 374 55.36 -24.83 -21.26
C ALA A 374 54.94 -26.10 -22.02
N PRO A 375 53.82 -26.11 -22.76
CA PRO A 375 53.43 -27.23 -23.60
C PRO A 375 54.31 -27.28 -24.86
N LYS A 376 54.88 -28.44 -25.10
CA LYS A 376 55.53 -28.78 -26.37
C LYS A 376 54.47 -29.17 -27.40
N LYS A 377 54.63 -28.56 -28.58
CA LYS A 377 54.10 -28.83 -29.93
C LYS A 377 52.96 -29.86 -30.07
#